data_43a3adacdc04826054bc634f3ebb7202
#
_entry.id   43a3adacdc04826054bc634f3ebb7202
#
_cell.length_a   1.000
_cell.length_b   1.000
_cell.length_c   1.000
_cell.angle_alpha   90.00
_cell.angle_beta   90.00
_cell.angle_gamma   90.00
#
_symmetry.space_group_name_H-M   'P 1'
#
loop_
_entity.id
_entity.type
_entity.pdbx_description
1 polymer ?
#
loop_
_entity_poly.entity_id
_entity_poly.type
_entity_poly.pdbx_seq_one_letter_code
_entity_poly.pdbx_strand_id
1 'polypeptide(L)'
;KQDANRALANELSVFCEITNTDYFKILKLLELDDPSFWPTIVEEENRNESYLLLDSAENLNAKLKLPALARQINENMVKHAVNLTQDSLRSAGKPLRRAKIAVLGTANPASATGIFVKIIEQKGAKPSLYDPISKMGPQEWRVVKTSLNEAVEGTDCIVILTGQEQFKNLNLKKLKALMKTPAVIVDLIGIFEPPKVEAEGFIYCGLGRGTDKN
;
A
#
# COMPACT_ATOMS: atom_id res chain seq x y z
N LYS A 1 1.41 -18.95 11.31
CA LYS A 1 2.75 -18.88 10.73
C LYS A 1 2.86 -17.72 9.73
N GLN A 2 2.01 -17.65 8.72
CA GLN A 2 2.04 -16.58 7.71
C GLN A 2 1.96 -15.17 8.33
N ASP A 3 1.07 -14.95 9.28
CA ASP A 3 0.91 -13.69 9.98
C ASP A 3 2.19 -13.20 10.68
N ALA A 4 2.91 -14.14 11.33
CA ALA A 4 4.18 -13.81 11.98
C ALA A 4 5.30 -13.50 10.98
N ASN A 5 5.38 -14.24 9.87
CA ASN A 5 6.34 -13.96 8.81
C ASN A 5 6.11 -12.58 8.17
N ARG A 6 4.83 -12.26 7.89
CA ARG A 6 4.45 -10.94 7.37
C ARG A 6 4.75 -9.81 8.34
N ALA A 7 4.48 -10.03 9.63
CA ALA A 7 4.81 -9.04 10.64
C ALA A 7 6.31 -8.76 10.70
N LEU A 8 7.15 -9.79 10.65
CA LEU A 8 8.60 -9.65 10.56
C LEU A 8 9.01 -8.91 9.27
N ALA A 9 8.46 -9.30 8.12
CA ALA A 9 8.72 -8.63 6.85
C ALA A 9 8.34 -7.14 6.88
N ASN A 10 7.18 -6.83 7.47
CA ASN A 10 6.70 -5.46 7.62
C ASN A 10 7.60 -4.63 8.53
N GLU A 11 8.02 -5.15 9.70
CA GLU A 11 8.94 -4.43 10.59
C GLU A 11 10.30 -4.20 9.93
N LEU A 12 10.86 -5.22 9.28
CA LEU A 12 12.14 -5.10 8.59
C LEU A 12 12.06 -4.14 7.40
N SER A 13 10.95 -4.11 6.68
CA SER A 13 10.77 -3.16 5.58
C SER A 13 10.74 -1.71 6.08
N VAL A 14 10.02 -1.42 7.16
CA VAL A 14 10.01 -0.09 7.80
C VAL A 14 11.41 0.28 8.31
N PHE A 15 12.14 -0.66 8.89
CA PHE A 15 13.53 -0.43 9.30
C PHE A 15 14.44 -0.11 8.10
N CYS A 16 14.26 -0.79 6.97
CA CYS A 16 15.00 -0.52 5.73
C CYS A 16 14.72 0.89 5.19
N GLU A 17 13.48 1.37 5.26
CA GLU A 17 13.15 2.75 4.90
C GLU A 17 13.90 3.78 5.76
N ILE A 18 13.99 3.54 7.08
CA ILE A 18 14.68 4.42 8.03
C ILE A 18 16.19 4.42 7.77
N THR A 19 16.76 3.26 7.47
CA THR A 19 18.20 3.09 7.22
C THR A 19 18.63 3.36 5.78
N ASN A 20 17.69 3.80 4.95
CA ASN A 20 17.92 4.06 3.53
C ASN A 20 18.42 2.82 2.76
N THR A 21 17.90 1.64 3.13
CA THR A 21 18.25 0.35 2.53
C THR A 21 17.03 -0.19 1.77
N ASP A 22 17.26 -0.98 0.73
CA ASP A 22 16.20 -1.63 -0.03
C ASP A 22 15.96 -3.06 0.48
N TYR A 23 14.82 -3.31 1.11
CA TYR A 23 14.44 -4.60 1.66
C TYR A 23 14.37 -5.70 0.59
N PHE A 24 13.91 -5.38 -0.62
CA PHE A 24 13.83 -6.36 -1.71
C PHE A 24 15.22 -6.77 -2.22
N LYS A 25 16.22 -5.88 -2.16
CA LYS A 25 17.61 -6.25 -2.43
C LYS A 25 18.15 -7.23 -1.37
N ILE A 26 17.76 -7.04 -0.10
CA ILE A 26 18.14 -7.96 0.98
C ILE A 26 17.51 -9.33 0.76
N LEU A 27 16.19 -9.40 0.46
CA LEU A 27 15.53 -10.68 0.15
C LEU A 27 16.22 -11.42 -1.00
N LYS A 28 16.60 -10.71 -2.05
CA LYS A 28 17.32 -11.27 -3.18
C LYS A 28 18.71 -11.82 -2.80
N LEU A 29 19.45 -11.10 -1.96
CA LEU A 29 20.76 -11.54 -1.46
C LEU A 29 20.67 -12.78 -0.57
N LEU A 30 19.56 -12.93 0.15
CA LEU A 30 19.29 -14.08 1.01
C LEU A 30 18.61 -15.24 0.27
N GLU A 31 18.35 -15.08 -1.04
CA GLU A 31 17.64 -16.07 -1.87
C GLU A 31 16.26 -16.45 -1.30
N LEU A 32 15.58 -15.48 -0.65
CA LEU A 32 14.28 -15.67 -0.02
C LEU A 32 13.16 -15.31 -1.01
N ASP A 33 12.67 -16.33 -1.73
CA ASP A 33 11.55 -16.19 -2.70
C ASP A 33 10.17 -16.50 -2.10
N ASP A 34 10.07 -16.80 -0.78
CA ASP A 34 8.80 -17.08 -0.12
C ASP A 34 7.98 -15.78 0.00
N PRO A 35 6.79 -15.70 -0.64
CA PRO A 35 5.92 -14.53 -0.57
C PRO A 35 5.48 -14.15 0.86
N SER A 36 5.58 -15.06 1.82
CA SER A 36 5.26 -14.76 3.23
C SER A 36 6.24 -13.76 3.86
N PHE A 37 7.41 -13.54 3.24
CA PHE A 37 8.39 -12.51 3.64
C PHE A 37 8.29 -11.23 2.81
N TRP A 38 7.28 -11.09 1.96
CA TRP A 38 7.06 -9.84 1.26
C TRP A 38 6.26 -8.89 2.14
N PRO A 39 6.72 -7.65 2.33
CA PRO A 39 5.99 -6.65 3.10
C PRO A 39 4.70 -6.32 2.36
N THR A 40 3.64 -6.19 3.11
CA THR A 40 2.33 -5.91 2.51
C THR A 40 1.40 -5.25 3.50
N ILE A 41 0.50 -4.45 2.96
CA ILE A 41 -0.70 -4.02 3.68
C ILE A 41 -1.71 -5.14 3.51
N VAL A 42 -1.96 -5.85 4.58
CA VAL A 42 -2.70 -7.10 4.55
C VAL A 42 -4.14 -6.88 4.08
N GLU A 43 -4.44 -7.34 2.87
CA GLU A 43 -5.81 -7.64 2.45
C GLU A 43 -6.06 -9.12 2.68
N GLU A 44 -6.99 -9.47 3.54
CA GLU A 44 -7.18 -10.84 3.92
C GLU A 44 -8.57 -11.38 3.64
N GLU A 45 -8.58 -12.46 2.86
CA GLU A 45 -9.64 -13.45 2.92
C GLU A 45 -9.57 -14.27 4.24
N ASN A 46 -8.39 -14.38 4.87
CA ASN A 46 -8.12 -15.23 6.05
C ASN A 46 -7.94 -14.44 7.37
N ARG A 47 -8.42 -13.20 7.43
CA ARG A 47 -8.31 -12.34 8.62
C ARG A 47 -8.97 -12.99 9.87
N ASN A 48 -10.00 -13.81 9.66
CA ASN A 48 -10.75 -14.43 10.72
C ASN A 48 -9.99 -15.53 11.47
N GLU A 49 -9.09 -16.27 10.80
CA GLU A 49 -8.39 -17.40 11.43
C GLU A 49 -7.48 -16.98 12.59
N SER A 50 -6.74 -15.89 12.42
CA SER A 50 -5.85 -15.39 13.47
C SER A 50 -6.62 -14.84 14.66
N TYR A 51 -7.78 -14.22 14.44
CA TYR A 51 -8.66 -13.77 15.52
C TYR A 51 -9.32 -14.93 16.24
N LEU A 52 -9.80 -15.94 15.51
CA LEU A 52 -10.37 -17.15 16.13
C LEU A 52 -9.36 -17.87 17.02
N LEU A 53 -8.08 -17.91 16.62
CA LEU A 53 -7.01 -18.46 17.46
C LEU A 53 -6.83 -17.66 18.75
N LEU A 54 -6.82 -16.32 18.66
CA LEU A 54 -6.66 -15.45 19.82
C LEU A 54 -7.85 -15.53 20.75
N ASP A 55 -9.08 -15.52 20.24
CA ASP A 55 -10.30 -15.71 21.01
C ASP A 55 -10.33 -17.07 21.73
N SER A 56 -9.94 -18.14 21.01
CA SER A 56 -9.85 -19.47 21.60
C SER A 56 -8.83 -19.54 22.73
N ALA A 57 -7.68 -18.87 22.56
CA ALA A 57 -6.66 -18.81 23.60
C ALA A 57 -7.14 -18.00 24.82
N GLU A 58 -7.84 -16.89 24.61
CA GLU A 58 -8.40 -16.08 25.68
C GLU A 58 -9.44 -16.88 26.51
N ASN A 59 -10.31 -17.63 25.83
CA ASN A 59 -11.29 -18.50 26.48
C ASN A 59 -10.63 -19.59 27.35
N LEU A 60 -9.42 -19.99 27.02
CA LEU A 60 -8.60 -20.95 27.78
C LEU A 60 -7.67 -20.30 28.80
N ASN A 61 -7.75 -18.97 28.99
CA ASN A 61 -6.80 -18.17 29.79
C ASN A 61 -5.33 -18.32 29.32
N ALA A 62 -5.09 -18.66 28.06
CA ALA A 62 -3.76 -18.76 27.47
C ALA A 62 -3.40 -17.46 26.75
N LYS A 63 -2.22 -16.88 27.06
CA LYS A 63 -1.73 -15.64 26.41
C LYS A 63 -0.78 -15.95 25.25
N LEU A 64 -1.25 -15.81 24.03
CA LEU A 64 -0.44 -15.97 22.83
C LEU A 64 0.22 -14.63 22.44
N LYS A 65 1.41 -14.36 22.94
CA LYS A 65 2.09 -13.06 22.75
C LYS A 65 2.48 -12.83 21.29
N LEU A 66 3.17 -13.77 20.66
CA LEU A 66 3.64 -13.62 19.28
C LEU A 66 2.50 -13.46 18.26
N PRO A 67 1.45 -14.28 18.26
CA PRO A 67 0.30 -14.06 17.36
C PRO A 67 -0.38 -12.71 17.57
N ALA A 68 -0.58 -12.27 18.82
CA ALA A 68 -1.18 -10.96 19.12
C ALA A 68 -0.32 -9.80 18.60
N LEU A 69 0.99 -9.84 18.85
CA LEU A 69 1.92 -8.83 18.37
C LEU A 69 1.99 -8.80 16.83
N ALA A 70 2.03 -9.96 16.19
CA ALA A 70 2.04 -10.05 14.73
C ALA A 70 0.79 -9.40 14.12
N ARG A 71 -0.39 -9.63 14.71
CA ARG A 71 -1.63 -8.95 14.28
C ARG A 71 -1.51 -7.43 14.42
N GLN A 72 -1.07 -6.95 15.55
CA GLN A 72 -0.92 -5.52 15.81
C GLN A 72 0.05 -4.85 14.81
N ILE A 73 1.19 -5.49 14.50
CA ILE A 73 2.14 -5.00 13.50
C ILE A 73 1.47 -4.91 12.12
N ASN A 74 0.84 -6.00 11.69
CA ASN A 74 0.20 -6.05 10.37
C ASN A 74 -0.93 -5.02 10.23
N GLU A 75 -1.76 -4.83 11.25
CA GLU A 75 -2.83 -3.82 11.24
C GLU A 75 -2.31 -2.39 11.19
N ASN A 76 -1.17 -2.12 11.81
CA ASN A 76 -0.54 -0.80 11.77
C ASN A 76 0.02 -0.42 10.40
N MET A 77 0.21 -1.38 9.49
CA MET A 77 0.74 -1.11 8.15
C MET A 77 -0.16 -0.20 7.32
N VAL A 78 -1.48 -0.20 7.55
CA VAL A 78 -2.38 0.77 6.88
C VAL A 78 -2.04 2.21 7.29
N LYS A 79 -1.75 2.43 8.58
CA LYS A 79 -1.34 3.75 9.08
C LYS A 79 0.03 4.13 8.51
N HIS A 80 0.96 3.19 8.44
CA HIS A 80 2.27 3.39 7.82
C HIS A 80 2.13 3.80 6.35
N ALA A 81 1.28 3.13 5.57
CA ALA A 81 0.98 3.48 4.18
C ALA A 81 0.46 4.91 4.02
N VAL A 82 -0.42 5.35 4.94
CA VAL A 82 -0.91 6.74 4.95
C VAL A 82 0.22 7.72 5.21
N ASN A 83 1.11 7.42 6.16
CA ASN A 83 2.25 8.27 6.46
C ASN A 83 3.22 8.33 5.28
N LEU A 84 3.55 7.19 4.66
CA LEU A 84 4.40 7.10 3.48
C LEU A 84 3.81 7.93 2.32
N THR A 85 2.50 7.84 2.10
CA THR A 85 1.79 8.65 1.09
C THR A 85 1.87 10.15 1.42
N GLN A 86 1.69 10.52 2.68
CA GLN A 86 1.78 11.92 3.11
C GLN A 86 3.18 12.49 2.92
N ASP A 87 4.21 11.72 3.26
CA ASP A 87 5.61 12.15 3.15
C ASP A 87 6.06 12.22 1.70
N SER A 88 5.60 11.29 0.84
CA SER A 88 5.85 11.32 -0.60
C SER A 88 5.20 12.54 -1.27
N LEU A 89 3.98 12.90 -0.89
CA LEU A 89 3.34 14.14 -1.35
C LEU A 89 4.09 15.38 -0.87
N ARG A 90 4.56 15.36 0.40
CA ARG A 90 5.34 16.48 0.96
C ARG A 90 6.66 16.68 0.22
N SER A 91 7.36 15.62 -0.17
CA SER A 91 8.58 15.70 -0.98
C SER A 91 8.33 16.31 -2.37
N ALA A 92 7.10 16.15 -2.88
CA ALA A 92 6.61 16.79 -4.10
C ALA A 92 6.12 18.23 -3.90
N GLY A 93 6.27 18.81 -2.70
CA GLY A 93 5.74 20.13 -2.36
C GLY A 93 4.21 20.20 -2.22
N LYS A 94 3.54 19.07 -2.06
CA LYS A 94 2.07 18.98 -1.99
C LYS A 94 1.60 18.54 -0.62
N PRO A 95 0.61 19.23 0.00
CA PRO A 95 0.02 18.75 1.23
C PRO A 95 -0.96 17.59 0.95
N LEU A 96 -1.09 16.65 1.88
CA LEU A 96 -2.10 15.58 1.80
C LEU A 96 -3.52 16.15 1.73
N ARG A 97 -3.78 17.20 2.51
CA ARG A 97 -5.08 17.88 2.50
C ARG A 97 -5.36 18.48 1.11
N ARG A 98 -6.51 18.13 0.54
CA ARG A 98 -6.97 18.48 -0.82
C ARG A 98 -6.22 17.76 -1.95
N ALA A 99 -5.20 16.96 -1.67
CA ALA A 99 -4.56 16.15 -2.69
C ALA A 99 -5.58 15.19 -3.33
N LYS A 100 -5.53 15.08 -4.65
CA LYS A 100 -6.28 14.07 -5.38
C LYS A 100 -5.42 12.82 -5.49
N ILE A 101 -5.91 11.69 -4.99
CA ILE A 101 -5.14 10.45 -4.89
C ILE A 101 -5.88 9.33 -5.63
N ALA A 102 -5.27 8.81 -6.69
CA ALA A 102 -5.73 7.56 -7.29
C ALA A 102 -5.29 6.38 -6.42
N VAL A 103 -6.23 5.57 -5.99
CA VAL A 103 -5.98 4.37 -5.20
C VAL A 103 -6.24 3.16 -6.09
N LEU A 104 -5.21 2.34 -6.30
CA LEU A 104 -5.30 1.09 -7.06
C LEU A 104 -5.32 -0.07 -6.05
N GLY A 105 -6.49 -0.64 -5.84
CA GLY A 105 -6.69 -1.64 -4.80
C GLY A 105 -8.09 -2.24 -4.80
N THR A 106 -8.38 -3.07 -3.81
CA THR A 106 -9.65 -3.79 -3.72
C THR A 106 -10.82 -2.85 -3.37
N ALA A 107 -11.85 -2.83 -4.19
CA ALA A 107 -13.06 -2.04 -3.94
C ALA A 107 -13.96 -2.72 -2.90
N ASN A 108 -13.49 -2.76 -1.65
CA ASN A 108 -14.23 -3.24 -0.49
C ASN A 108 -13.98 -2.28 0.70
N PRO A 109 -15.03 -1.59 1.21
CA PRO A 109 -14.89 -0.65 2.33
C PRO A 109 -14.35 -1.26 3.63
N ALA A 110 -14.48 -2.59 3.81
CA ALA A 110 -13.98 -3.30 4.98
C ALA A 110 -12.54 -3.81 4.81
N SER A 111 -11.98 -3.75 3.61
CA SER A 111 -10.59 -4.15 3.32
C SER A 111 -9.57 -3.14 3.83
N ALA A 112 -8.29 -3.49 3.79
CA ALA A 112 -7.20 -2.56 4.06
C ALA A 112 -7.24 -1.35 3.12
N THR A 113 -7.59 -1.53 1.84
CA THR A 113 -7.84 -0.43 0.89
C THR A 113 -8.96 0.49 1.39
N GLY A 114 -10.08 -0.07 1.85
CA GLY A 114 -11.20 0.72 2.38
C GLY A 114 -10.81 1.51 3.62
N ILE A 115 -10.07 0.92 4.53
CA ILE A 115 -9.55 1.59 5.73
C ILE A 115 -8.57 2.72 5.33
N PHE A 116 -7.66 2.46 4.41
CA PHE A 116 -6.73 3.46 3.87
C PHE A 116 -7.49 4.65 3.27
N VAL A 117 -8.46 4.40 2.37
CA VAL A 117 -9.30 5.43 1.75
C VAL A 117 -9.99 6.27 2.81
N LYS A 118 -10.61 5.63 3.81
CA LYS A 118 -11.29 6.32 4.91
C LYS A 118 -10.35 7.25 5.69
N ILE A 119 -9.14 6.79 6.01
CA ILE A 119 -8.17 7.60 6.75
C ILE A 119 -7.70 8.80 5.95
N ILE A 120 -7.38 8.65 4.65
CA ILE A 120 -6.95 9.79 3.84
C ILE A 120 -8.08 10.80 3.58
N GLU A 121 -9.35 10.34 3.45
CA GLU A 121 -10.52 11.23 3.39
C GLU A 121 -10.68 12.03 4.68
N GLN A 122 -10.55 11.40 5.85
CA GLN A 122 -10.59 12.09 7.14
C GLN A 122 -9.48 13.14 7.28
N LYS A 123 -8.32 12.91 6.67
CA LYS A 123 -7.22 13.89 6.58
C LYS A 123 -7.45 14.95 5.50
N GLY A 124 -8.57 14.91 4.80
CA GLY A 124 -8.99 15.90 3.80
C GLY A 124 -8.46 15.69 2.39
N ALA A 125 -7.92 14.52 2.07
CA ALA A 125 -7.59 14.13 0.69
C ALA A 125 -8.87 13.78 -0.11
N LYS A 126 -8.72 13.70 -1.43
CA LYS A 126 -9.79 13.34 -2.36
C LYS A 126 -9.42 12.06 -3.10
N PRO A 127 -9.74 10.86 -2.55
CA PRO A 127 -9.44 9.61 -3.20
C PRO A 127 -10.35 9.33 -4.39
N SER A 128 -9.80 8.64 -5.38
CA SER A 128 -10.50 7.95 -6.45
C SER A 128 -9.96 6.53 -6.53
N LEU A 129 -10.83 5.52 -6.39
CA LEU A 129 -10.45 4.11 -6.31
C LEU A 129 -10.73 3.41 -7.63
N TYR A 130 -9.80 2.61 -8.08
CA TYR A 130 -9.98 1.71 -9.20
C TYR A 130 -9.62 0.27 -8.82
N ASP A 131 -10.55 -0.64 -9.06
CA ASP A 131 -10.40 -2.08 -8.93
C ASP A 131 -10.86 -2.75 -10.23
N PRO A 132 -9.95 -3.34 -11.02
CA PRO A 132 -10.31 -3.94 -12.30
C PRO A 132 -11.12 -5.23 -12.18
N ILE A 133 -11.20 -5.83 -11.00
CA ILE A 133 -11.88 -7.12 -10.76
C ILE A 133 -13.27 -6.90 -10.16
N SER A 134 -13.42 -5.86 -9.37
CA SER A 134 -14.68 -5.58 -8.67
C SER A 134 -15.80 -5.18 -9.63
N LYS A 135 -17.00 -5.65 -9.31
CA LYS A 135 -18.24 -5.17 -9.93
C LYS A 135 -18.85 -3.97 -9.21
N MET A 136 -18.27 -3.57 -8.07
CA MET A 136 -18.71 -2.40 -7.31
C MET A 136 -18.46 -1.13 -8.12
N GLY A 137 -19.47 -0.27 -8.22
CA GLY A 137 -19.40 0.98 -8.95
C GLY A 137 -19.59 2.21 -8.08
N PRO A 138 -19.59 3.41 -8.68
CA PRO A 138 -19.75 4.67 -7.96
C PRO A 138 -21.09 4.81 -7.21
N GLN A 139 -22.08 4.00 -7.58
CA GLN A 139 -23.40 4.00 -6.93
C GLN A 139 -23.34 3.34 -5.55
N GLU A 140 -22.52 2.28 -5.39
CA GLU A 140 -22.34 1.57 -4.14
C GLU A 140 -21.28 2.25 -3.26
N TRP A 141 -20.23 2.78 -3.87
CA TRP A 141 -19.18 3.51 -3.20
C TRP A 141 -18.63 4.63 -4.07
N ARG A 142 -18.97 5.87 -3.75
CA ARG A 142 -18.72 7.07 -4.59
C ARG A 142 -17.27 7.30 -5.02
N VAL A 143 -16.27 6.76 -4.29
CA VAL A 143 -14.87 6.91 -4.64
C VAL A 143 -14.44 5.96 -5.75
N VAL A 144 -15.21 4.89 -6.01
CA VAL A 144 -14.91 3.90 -7.04
C VAL A 144 -15.14 4.51 -8.42
N LYS A 145 -14.22 4.25 -9.33
CA LYS A 145 -14.23 4.70 -10.72
C LYS A 145 -14.37 3.52 -11.66
N THR A 146 -14.98 3.77 -12.81
CA THR A 146 -15.27 2.74 -13.82
C THR A 146 -14.05 2.40 -14.66
N SER A 147 -13.06 3.26 -14.70
CA SER A 147 -11.82 3.05 -15.46
C SER A 147 -10.60 3.61 -14.74
N LEU A 148 -9.42 3.04 -15.04
CA LEU A 148 -8.15 3.52 -14.57
C LEU A 148 -7.91 5.00 -14.97
N ASN A 149 -8.24 5.37 -16.21
CA ASN A 149 -8.04 6.74 -16.67
C ASN A 149 -8.87 7.72 -15.83
N GLU A 150 -10.15 7.41 -15.57
CA GLU A 150 -11.01 8.24 -14.72
C GLU A 150 -10.48 8.35 -13.30
N ALA A 151 -9.91 7.26 -12.75
CA ALA A 151 -9.34 7.27 -11.43
C ALA A 151 -8.08 8.14 -11.31
N VAL A 152 -7.27 8.19 -12.38
CA VAL A 152 -5.96 8.86 -12.39
C VAL A 152 -6.03 10.30 -12.88
N GLU A 153 -7.06 10.67 -13.65
CA GLU A 153 -7.14 12.00 -14.27
C GLU A 153 -7.11 13.15 -13.25
N GLY A 154 -6.13 14.03 -13.45
CA GLY A 154 -5.93 15.21 -12.60
C GLY A 154 -5.55 14.90 -11.16
N THR A 155 -5.00 13.70 -10.89
CA THR A 155 -4.51 13.33 -9.56
C THR A 155 -3.09 13.85 -9.31
N ASP A 156 -2.73 13.93 -8.03
CA ASP A 156 -1.42 14.35 -7.55
C ASP A 156 -0.53 13.14 -7.24
N CYS A 157 -1.17 12.01 -6.87
CA CYS A 157 -0.50 10.80 -6.44
C CYS A 157 -1.29 9.57 -6.90
N ILE A 158 -0.58 8.49 -7.25
CA ILE A 158 -1.11 7.14 -7.38
C ILE A 158 -0.57 6.33 -6.20
N VAL A 159 -1.45 5.59 -5.52
CA VAL A 159 -1.09 4.65 -4.45
C VAL A 159 -1.53 3.26 -4.87
N ILE A 160 -0.60 2.29 -4.89
CA ILE A 160 -0.86 0.91 -5.28
C ILE A 160 -0.88 0.04 -4.03
N LEU A 161 -2.04 -0.50 -3.71
CA LEU A 161 -2.30 -1.28 -2.50
C LEU A 161 -2.40 -2.78 -2.75
N THR A 162 -2.65 -3.21 -3.99
CA THR A 162 -2.80 -4.63 -4.34
C THR A 162 -1.98 -5.00 -5.57
N GLY A 163 -1.47 -6.24 -5.58
CA GLY A 163 -0.61 -6.76 -6.65
C GLY A 163 -1.37 -7.39 -7.83
N GLN A 164 -2.51 -6.82 -8.22
CA GLN A 164 -3.27 -7.33 -9.37
C GLN A 164 -2.46 -7.26 -10.66
N GLU A 165 -2.54 -8.32 -11.48
CA GLU A 165 -1.74 -8.44 -12.72
C GLU A 165 -1.87 -7.23 -13.66
N GLN A 166 -3.05 -6.62 -13.70
CA GLN A 166 -3.30 -5.44 -14.52
C GLN A 166 -2.46 -4.23 -14.08
N PHE A 167 -2.06 -4.14 -12.81
CA PHE A 167 -1.24 -3.04 -12.31
C PHE A 167 0.25 -3.21 -12.59
N LYS A 168 0.72 -4.42 -12.87
CA LYS A 168 2.13 -4.69 -13.23
C LYS A 168 2.52 -4.12 -14.61
N ASN A 169 1.53 -3.99 -15.50
CA ASN A 169 1.73 -3.58 -16.89
C ASN A 169 1.20 -2.17 -17.19
N LEU A 170 1.22 -1.26 -16.21
CA LEU A 170 0.75 0.10 -16.39
C LEU A 170 1.66 0.90 -17.32
N ASN A 171 1.06 1.60 -18.28
CA ASN A 171 1.79 2.53 -19.14
C ASN A 171 2.08 3.83 -18.37
N LEU A 172 3.28 3.92 -17.79
CA LEU A 172 3.70 5.04 -16.95
C LEU A 172 3.65 6.39 -17.70
N LYS A 173 4.02 6.43 -18.98
CA LYS A 173 3.95 7.66 -19.80
C LYS A 173 2.52 8.17 -19.92
N LYS A 174 1.56 7.26 -20.17
CA LYS A 174 0.15 7.60 -20.24
C LYS A 174 -0.38 8.09 -18.91
N LEU A 175 -0.02 7.41 -17.80
CA LEU A 175 -0.44 7.82 -16.47
C LEU A 175 0.09 9.21 -16.12
N LYS A 176 1.37 9.47 -16.41
CA LYS A 176 1.97 10.79 -16.18
C LYS A 176 1.27 11.91 -16.93
N ALA A 177 0.88 11.66 -18.18
CA ALA A 177 0.15 12.63 -19.00
C ALA A 177 -1.24 12.98 -18.43
N LEU A 178 -1.85 12.08 -17.67
CA LEU A 178 -3.16 12.29 -17.01
C LEU A 178 -3.03 12.98 -15.65
N MET A 179 -1.86 12.94 -15.03
CA MET A 179 -1.63 13.44 -13.66
C MET A 179 -1.12 14.88 -13.63
N LYS A 180 -1.22 15.51 -12.48
CA LYS A 180 -0.60 16.81 -12.21
C LYS A 180 0.87 16.65 -11.89
N THR A 181 1.69 17.52 -12.45
CA THR A 181 3.13 17.60 -12.15
C THR A 181 3.38 18.45 -10.89
N PRO A 182 4.32 18.08 -10.02
CA PRO A 182 5.05 16.80 -10.00
C PRO A 182 4.12 15.62 -9.66
N ALA A 183 4.28 14.50 -10.37
CA ALA A 183 3.46 13.30 -10.18
C ALA A 183 4.15 12.32 -9.22
N VAL A 184 3.40 11.77 -8.28
CA VAL A 184 3.90 10.86 -7.24
C VAL A 184 3.34 9.46 -7.46
N ILE A 185 4.19 8.43 -7.30
CA ILE A 185 3.76 7.02 -7.20
C ILE A 185 4.22 6.48 -5.84
N VAL A 186 3.26 5.94 -5.09
CA VAL A 186 3.51 5.17 -3.86
C VAL A 186 3.17 3.72 -4.12
N ASP A 187 4.20 2.88 -4.17
CA ASP A 187 4.09 1.45 -4.47
C ASP A 187 4.24 0.64 -3.18
N LEU A 188 3.10 0.18 -2.64
CA LEU A 188 3.06 -0.53 -1.36
C LEU A 188 3.19 -2.05 -1.53
N ILE A 189 3.39 -2.51 -2.77
CA ILE A 189 3.49 -3.93 -3.13
C ILE A 189 4.85 -4.25 -3.76
N GLY A 190 5.58 -3.24 -4.24
CA GLY A 190 6.87 -3.42 -4.88
C GLY A 190 6.77 -3.97 -6.30
N ILE A 191 5.71 -3.65 -7.03
CA ILE A 191 5.50 -4.12 -8.41
C ILE A 191 6.38 -3.39 -9.42
N PHE A 192 6.90 -2.23 -9.08
CA PHE A 192 7.74 -1.44 -9.97
C PHE A 192 9.22 -1.47 -9.58
N GLU A 193 10.07 -1.35 -10.56
CA GLU A 193 11.48 -1.03 -10.38
C GLU A 193 11.65 0.48 -10.26
N PRO A 194 12.15 1.01 -9.12
CA PRO A 194 12.26 2.45 -8.89
C PRO A 194 12.92 3.22 -10.05
N PRO A 195 14.09 2.79 -10.60
CA PRO A 195 14.73 3.53 -11.68
C PRO A 195 13.88 3.69 -12.94
N LYS A 196 13.02 2.70 -13.25
CA LYS A 196 12.11 2.78 -14.40
C LYS A 196 11.01 3.83 -14.21
N VAL A 197 10.49 3.94 -12.99
CA VAL A 197 9.44 4.91 -12.65
C VAL A 197 10.02 6.33 -12.63
N GLU A 198 11.20 6.49 -12.03
CA GLU A 198 11.91 7.76 -11.95
C GLU A 198 12.36 8.26 -13.31
N ALA A 199 12.80 7.38 -14.22
CA ALA A 199 13.14 7.73 -15.60
C ALA A 199 11.96 8.33 -16.38
N GLU A 200 10.72 7.96 -16.04
CA GLU A 200 9.52 8.59 -16.60
C GLU A 200 9.17 9.90 -15.88
N GLY A 201 9.97 10.32 -14.89
CA GLY A 201 9.89 11.58 -14.16
C GLY A 201 8.80 11.62 -13.10
N PHE A 202 8.50 10.49 -12.48
CA PHE A 202 7.72 10.42 -11.24
C PHE A 202 8.63 10.57 -10.02
N ILE A 203 8.07 11.09 -8.95
CA ILE A 203 8.61 10.90 -7.61
C ILE A 203 8.11 9.54 -7.14
N TYR A 204 9.03 8.59 -6.97
CA TYR A 204 8.70 7.24 -6.54
C TYR A 204 8.97 7.06 -5.05
N CYS A 205 8.07 6.35 -4.38
CA CYS A 205 8.25 5.85 -3.03
C CYS A 205 7.66 4.44 -2.94
N GLY A 206 8.39 3.51 -2.34
CA GLY A 206 7.94 2.13 -2.17
C GLY A 206 8.04 1.67 -0.74
N LEU A 207 7.12 0.78 -0.32
CA LEU A 207 7.21 0.11 0.97
C LEU A 207 8.51 -0.72 1.03
N GLY A 208 9.28 -0.54 2.09
CA GLY A 208 10.57 -1.20 2.25
C GLY A 208 11.67 -0.72 1.28
N ARG A 209 11.44 0.39 0.59
CA ARG A 209 12.41 1.01 -0.32
C ARG A 209 13.00 2.23 0.37
N GLY A 210 14.27 2.17 0.76
CA GLY A 210 15.01 3.35 1.15
C GLY A 210 15.09 4.33 -0.03
N THR A 211 14.88 5.60 0.23
CA THR A 211 15.12 6.63 -0.78
C THR A 211 16.60 6.95 -0.78
N ASP A 212 17.31 6.70 -1.88
CA ASP A 212 18.67 7.24 -2.06
C ASP A 212 18.58 8.77 -2.06
N LYS A 213 18.53 9.35 -0.86
CA LYS A 213 18.72 10.79 -0.67
C LYS A 213 20.22 11.02 -0.69
N ASN A 214 20.79 11.16 -1.90
CA ASN A 214 22.08 11.82 -2.06
C ASN A 214 21.95 13.32 -1.77
#